data_502d0f71fe97b95b33c0141bca35a80e
#
_entry.id   502d0f71fe97b95b33c0141bca35a80e
#
_cell.length_a   1.000
_cell.length_b   1.000
_cell.length_c   1.000
_cell.angle_alpha   90.00
_cell.angle_beta   90.00
_cell.angle_gamma   90.00
#
_symmetry.space_group_name_H-M   'P 1'
#
loop_
_entity.id
_entity.type
_entity.pdbx_description
1 polymer ?
#
loop_
_entity_poly.entity_id
_entity_poly.type
_entity_poly.pdbx_seq_one_letter_code
_entity_poly.pdbx_strand_id
1 'polypeptide(L)'
;FYASENEAVVADGITRDPIGVGDLSTCSQKEFLAKYPRPSGAELAAKEICYTFSKTSGLLRDRLIQCNNAVKKLNDRYILECDYLENDYFGAVASCVSIKNDILDYAYICDCGVIVYDNLGNIKFQTEDDKERYSDPFINKIGIPWNLPEARVIVRRDYRNNLDNTYNGRCISYGAITGEITAINFIKTGQIELSNGDTVLVYSDGFTKFLHD
;
A
#
# COMPACT_ATOMS: atom_id res chain seq x y z
N PHE A 1 -1.49 -8.63 9.10
CA PHE A 1 -0.11 -9.09 8.87
C PHE A 1 -0.02 -10.61 8.89
N TYR A 2 1.06 -11.12 8.29
CA TYR A 2 1.50 -12.50 8.43
C TYR A 2 3.00 -12.49 8.77
N ALA A 3 3.44 -13.38 9.63
CA ALA A 3 4.84 -13.58 9.97
C ALA A 3 5.15 -15.07 10.18
N SER A 4 6.34 -15.46 9.81
CA SER A 4 6.96 -16.77 10.08
C SER A 4 8.36 -16.56 10.64
N GLU A 5 9.16 -17.61 10.77
CA GLU A 5 10.52 -17.52 11.28
C GLU A 5 11.40 -16.54 10.47
N ASN A 6 11.29 -16.57 9.13
CA ASN A 6 12.18 -15.85 8.23
C ASN A 6 11.47 -14.90 7.27
N GLU A 7 10.16 -14.73 7.37
CA GLU A 7 9.38 -13.91 6.47
C GLU A 7 8.28 -13.16 7.19
N ALA A 8 7.99 -11.95 6.72
CA ALA A 8 6.85 -11.19 7.18
C ALA A 8 6.23 -10.36 6.06
N VAL A 9 4.93 -10.09 6.16
CA VAL A 9 4.22 -9.11 5.35
C VAL A 9 3.24 -8.31 6.22
N VAL A 10 3.22 -7.01 6.00
CA VAL A 10 2.22 -6.08 6.53
C VAL A 10 1.46 -5.50 5.35
N ALA A 11 0.14 -5.42 5.47
CA ALA A 11 -0.72 -4.80 4.47
C ALA A 11 -1.69 -3.83 5.14
N ASP A 12 -1.86 -2.66 4.55
CA ASP A 12 -2.75 -1.60 5.00
C ASP A 12 -3.78 -1.25 3.93
N GLY A 13 -5.03 -1.22 4.32
CA GLY A 13 -6.15 -1.05 3.39
C GLY A 13 -6.40 0.42 3.05
N ILE A 14 -6.57 0.73 1.77
CA ILE A 14 -6.73 2.10 1.25
C ILE A 14 -8.15 2.45 0.82
N THR A 15 -9.09 1.50 0.82
CA THR A 15 -10.46 1.74 0.36
C THR A 15 -11.19 2.70 1.30
N ARG A 16 -11.62 3.84 0.79
CA ARG A 16 -12.34 4.85 1.55
C ARG A 16 -13.84 4.87 1.26
N ASP A 17 -14.24 4.51 0.05
CA ASP A 17 -15.64 4.51 -0.37
C ASP A 17 -16.12 3.07 -0.47
N PRO A 18 -16.90 2.59 0.50
CA PRO A 18 -17.40 1.22 0.47
C PRO A 18 -18.39 1.05 -0.68
N ILE A 19 -18.18 -0.01 -1.46
CA ILE A 19 -19.04 -0.37 -2.59
C ILE A 19 -20.46 -0.64 -2.08
N GLY A 20 -21.46 -0.04 -2.72
CA GLY A 20 -22.88 -0.27 -2.43
C GLY A 20 -23.45 0.49 -1.23
N VAL A 21 -22.68 1.35 -0.58
CA VAL A 21 -23.16 2.15 0.59
C VAL A 21 -23.59 3.57 0.22
N GLY A 22 -23.32 4.00 -1.01
CA GLY A 22 -23.61 5.35 -1.48
C GLY A 22 -22.59 6.39 -1.03
N ASP A 23 -22.89 7.67 -1.27
CA ASP A 23 -21.99 8.76 -0.92
C ASP A 23 -21.96 8.96 0.60
N LEU A 24 -20.80 8.75 1.19
CA LEU A 24 -20.53 8.99 2.60
C LEU A 24 -19.76 10.30 2.87
N SER A 25 -19.50 11.11 1.83
CA SER A 25 -18.67 12.32 1.92
C SER A 25 -19.26 13.37 2.87
N THR A 26 -20.60 13.40 3.02
CA THR A 26 -21.34 14.34 3.88
C THR A 26 -21.61 13.78 5.29
N CYS A 27 -21.27 12.53 5.57
CA CYS A 27 -21.51 11.94 6.88
C CYS A 27 -20.53 12.46 7.94
N SER A 28 -21.01 12.62 9.17
CA SER A 28 -20.11 12.76 10.32
C SER A 28 -19.26 11.49 10.49
N GLN A 29 -18.11 11.62 11.14
CA GLN A 29 -17.23 10.46 11.40
C GLN A 29 -17.97 9.30 12.10
N LYS A 30 -18.87 9.61 13.04
CA LYS A 30 -19.66 8.59 13.74
C LYS A 30 -20.65 7.87 12.82
N GLU A 31 -21.33 8.61 11.95
CA GLU A 31 -22.26 8.03 10.96
C GLU A 31 -21.50 7.23 9.90
N PHE A 32 -20.35 7.74 9.44
CA PHE A 32 -19.46 7.04 8.53
C PHE A 32 -19.07 5.68 9.11
N LEU A 33 -18.53 5.65 10.34
CA LEU A 33 -18.12 4.41 11.00
C LEU A 33 -19.28 3.44 11.22
N ALA A 34 -20.48 3.93 11.49
CA ALA A 34 -21.68 3.10 11.67
C ALA A 34 -22.19 2.49 10.36
N LYS A 35 -22.03 3.20 9.24
CA LYS A 35 -22.46 2.73 7.90
C LYS A 35 -21.39 1.94 7.18
N TYR A 36 -20.12 2.04 7.61
CA TYR A 36 -19.02 1.36 6.95
C TYR A 36 -19.15 -0.17 7.11
N PRO A 37 -19.18 -0.94 6.03
CA PRO A 37 -19.38 -2.39 6.12
C PRO A 37 -18.22 -3.08 6.84
N ARG A 38 -18.53 -4.14 7.56
CA ARG A 38 -17.56 -4.99 8.24
C ARG A 38 -17.73 -6.45 7.81
N PRO A 39 -16.69 -7.11 7.28
CA PRO A 39 -15.38 -6.53 6.98
C PRO A 39 -15.46 -5.48 5.86
N SER A 40 -14.67 -4.42 5.95
CA SER A 40 -14.56 -3.42 4.89
C SER A 40 -13.80 -3.97 3.69
N GLY A 41 -13.92 -3.31 2.53
CA GLY A 41 -13.12 -3.64 1.36
C GLY A 41 -11.62 -3.53 1.61
N ALA A 42 -11.21 -2.56 2.41
CA ALA A 42 -9.84 -2.39 2.87
C ALA A 42 -9.35 -3.59 3.71
N GLU A 43 -10.16 -4.03 4.68
CA GLU A 43 -9.87 -5.24 5.48
C GLU A 43 -9.79 -6.49 4.62
N LEU A 44 -10.69 -6.65 3.65
CA LEU A 44 -10.69 -7.80 2.75
C LEU A 44 -9.45 -7.82 1.87
N ALA A 45 -9.06 -6.68 1.28
CA ALA A 45 -7.84 -6.59 0.47
C ALA A 45 -6.57 -6.87 1.29
N ALA A 46 -6.44 -6.27 2.47
CA ALA A 46 -5.29 -6.50 3.34
C ALA A 46 -5.19 -7.97 3.79
N LYS A 47 -6.32 -8.60 4.15
CA LYS A 47 -6.38 -10.03 4.49
C LYS A 47 -6.01 -10.92 3.30
N GLU A 48 -6.51 -10.61 2.10
CA GLU A 48 -6.22 -11.37 0.88
C GLU A 48 -4.73 -11.30 0.52
N ILE A 49 -4.09 -10.14 0.69
CA ILE A 49 -2.64 -9.98 0.50
C ILE A 49 -1.88 -10.89 1.48
N CYS A 50 -2.15 -10.78 2.77
CA CYS A 50 -1.46 -11.57 3.79
C CYS A 50 -1.69 -13.07 3.59
N TYR A 51 -2.91 -13.48 3.24
CA TYR A 51 -3.24 -14.88 2.95
C TYR A 51 -2.49 -15.38 1.72
N THR A 52 -2.56 -14.67 0.59
CA THR A 52 -1.87 -15.05 -0.64
C THR A 52 -0.37 -15.11 -0.44
N PHE A 53 0.20 -14.11 0.24
CA PHE A 53 1.63 -14.11 0.58
C PHE A 53 2.03 -15.35 1.39
N SER A 54 1.25 -15.76 2.38
CA SER A 54 1.52 -16.95 3.21
C SER A 54 1.47 -18.28 2.43
N LYS A 55 0.86 -18.29 1.25
CA LYS A 55 0.70 -19.49 0.40
C LYS A 55 1.64 -19.50 -0.81
N THR A 56 2.36 -18.43 -1.04
CA THR A 56 3.27 -18.28 -2.18
C THR A 56 4.72 -18.34 -1.72
N SER A 57 5.63 -18.65 -2.65
CA SER A 57 7.06 -18.68 -2.44
C SER A 57 7.80 -18.10 -3.65
N GLY A 58 9.08 -17.81 -3.50
CA GLY A 58 9.91 -17.24 -4.56
C GLY A 58 10.24 -15.77 -4.30
N LEU A 59 10.56 -15.02 -5.36
CA LEU A 59 10.95 -13.62 -5.25
C LEU A 59 9.80 -12.79 -4.66
N LEU A 60 10.11 -11.91 -3.72
CA LEU A 60 9.11 -11.08 -3.03
C LEU A 60 8.29 -10.21 -4.00
N ARG A 61 8.92 -9.70 -5.07
CA ARG A 61 8.22 -8.97 -6.13
C ARG A 61 7.14 -9.83 -6.79
N ASP A 62 7.47 -11.06 -7.15
CA ASP A 62 6.53 -11.96 -7.82
C ASP A 62 5.39 -12.37 -6.90
N ARG A 63 5.67 -12.51 -5.60
CA ARG A 63 4.66 -12.77 -4.57
C ARG A 63 3.70 -11.58 -4.43
N LEU A 64 4.19 -10.33 -4.43
CA LEU A 64 3.31 -9.14 -4.43
C LEU A 64 2.51 -9.02 -5.73
N ILE A 65 3.04 -9.43 -6.89
CA ILE A 65 2.27 -9.53 -8.14
C ILE A 65 1.15 -10.57 -7.99
N GLN A 66 1.40 -11.72 -7.36
CA GLN A 66 0.37 -12.72 -7.09
C GLN A 66 -0.70 -12.16 -6.12
N CYS A 67 -0.29 -11.39 -5.11
CA CYS A 67 -1.22 -10.67 -4.23
C CYS A 67 -2.09 -9.69 -5.01
N ASN A 68 -1.51 -8.93 -5.95
CA ASN A 68 -2.28 -8.02 -6.80
C ASN A 68 -3.32 -8.77 -7.64
N ASN A 69 -2.95 -9.92 -8.22
CA ASN A 69 -3.87 -10.77 -8.97
C ASN A 69 -4.99 -11.36 -8.08
N ALA A 70 -4.69 -11.65 -6.81
CA ALA A 70 -5.69 -12.14 -5.85
C ALA A 70 -6.67 -11.03 -5.48
N VAL A 71 -6.19 -9.80 -5.25
CA VAL A 71 -7.05 -8.63 -5.02
C VAL A 71 -7.90 -8.31 -6.25
N LYS A 72 -7.37 -8.48 -7.47
CA LYS A 72 -8.20 -8.39 -8.68
C LYS A 72 -9.39 -9.36 -8.63
N LYS A 73 -9.11 -10.63 -8.36
CA LYS A 73 -10.17 -11.66 -8.25
C LYS A 73 -11.17 -11.36 -7.13
N LEU A 74 -10.70 -10.73 -6.05
CA LEU A 74 -11.56 -10.26 -4.97
C LEU A 74 -12.51 -9.16 -5.47
N ASN A 75 -11.99 -8.15 -6.15
CA ASN A 75 -12.78 -7.07 -6.74
C ASN A 75 -13.80 -7.61 -7.75
N ASP A 76 -13.39 -8.49 -8.66
CA ASP A 76 -14.24 -9.09 -9.69
C ASP A 76 -15.44 -9.88 -9.11
N ARG A 77 -15.39 -10.31 -7.83
CA ARG A 77 -16.53 -10.96 -7.16
C ARG A 77 -17.62 -9.99 -6.73
N TYR A 78 -17.26 -8.74 -6.48
CA TYR A 78 -18.20 -7.73 -5.99
C TYR A 78 -18.71 -6.83 -7.09
N ILE A 79 -18.00 -6.75 -8.23
CA ILE A 79 -18.29 -5.83 -9.32
C ILE A 79 -18.14 -6.59 -10.64
N LEU A 80 -19.22 -6.64 -11.43
CA LEU A 80 -19.27 -7.39 -12.71
C LEU A 80 -18.29 -6.83 -13.74
N GLU A 81 -18.16 -5.50 -13.80
CA GLU A 81 -17.24 -4.81 -14.71
C GLU A 81 -16.46 -3.79 -13.90
N CYS A 82 -15.19 -4.10 -13.67
CA CYS A 82 -14.33 -3.29 -12.84
C CYS A 82 -13.74 -2.13 -13.62
N ASP A 83 -14.24 -0.93 -13.41
CA ASP A 83 -13.61 0.30 -13.88
C ASP A 83 -12.76 0.92 -12.77
N TYR A 84 -11.45 0.67 -12.81
CA TYR A 84 -10.51 1.16 -11.82
C TYR A 84 -10.33 2.69 -11.80
N LEU A 85 -10.83 3.40 -12.81
CA LEU A 85 -10.76 4.85 -12.88
C LEU A 85 -11.99 5.52 -12.25
N GLU A 86 -13.15 4.87 -12.30
CA GLU A 86 -14.41 5.45 -11.84
C GLU A 86 -14.81 5.00 -10.43
N ASN A 87 -14.27 3.88 -9.96
CA ASN A 87 -14.66 3.31 -8.68
C ASN A 87 -13.48 3.15 -7.72
N ASP A 88 -13.72 3.34 -6.42
CA ASP A 88 -12.79 2.96 -5.37
C ASP A 88 -12.95 1.48 -5.04
N TYR A 89 -12.11 0.67 -5.66
CA TYR A 89 -12.07 -0.76 -5.40
C TYR A 89 -11.40 -1.09 -4.08
N PHE A 90 -11.60 -2.31 -3.65
CA PHE A 90 -10.81 -2.88 -2.58
C PHE A 90 -9.34 -2.85 -2.96
N GLY A 91 -8.54 -2.28 -2.11
CA GLY A 91 -7.12 -2.16 -2.34
C GLY A 91 -6.37 -2.01 -1.04
N ALA A 92 -5.08 -2.23 -1.11
CA ALA A 92 -4.17 -2.05 -0.01
C ALA A 92 -2.77 -1.69 -0.50
N VAL A 93 -1.96 -1.19 0.38
CA VAL A 93 -0.51 -1.08 0.24
C VAL A 93 0.15 -2.17 1.09
N ALA A 94 1.38 -2.54 0.81
CA ALA A 94 2.02 -3.61 1.54
C ALA A 94 3.54 -3.47 1.56
N SER A 95 4.15 -4.05 2.59
CA SER A 95 5.58 -4.26 2.71
C SER A 95 5.86 -5.68 3.17
N CYS A 96 6.86 -6.33 2.61
CA CYS A 96 7.24 -7.69 2.96
C CYS A 96 8.75 -7.88 2.95
N VAL A 97 9.19 -8.85 3.73
CA VAL A 97 10.59 -9.22 3.89
C VAL A 97 10.78 -10.73 3.88
N SER A 98 12.00 -11.16 3.51
CA SER A 98 12.48 -12.53 3.68
C SER A 98 13.95 -12.48 4.07
N ILE A 99 14.35 -13.25 5.08
CA ILE A 99 15.73 -13.32 5.57
C ILE A 99 16.31 -14.68 5.23
N LYS A 100 17.46 -14.68 4.56
CA LYS A 100 18.20 -15.89 4.24
C LYS A 100 19.71 -15.63 4.24
N ASN A 101 20.48 -16.40 5.02
CA ASN A 101 21.94 -16.28 5.10
C ASN A 101 22.40 -14.83 5.38
N ASP A 102 21.80 -14.20 6.38
CA ASP A 102 22.08 -12.81 6.80
C ASP A 102 21.78 -11.75 5.71
N ILE A 103 21.09 -12.11 4.65
CA ILE A 103 20.57 -11.18 3.65
C ILE A 103 19.07 -10.99 3.88
N LEU A 104 18.65 -9.75 4.05
CA LEU A 104 17.27 -9.31 4.05
C LEU A 104 16.88 -8.90 2.64
N ASP A 105 16.03 -9.69 2.00
CA ASP A 105 15.27 -9.24 0.83
C ASP A 105 14.06 -8.46 1.29
N TYR A 106 13.73 -7.35 0.60
CA TYR A 106 12.50 -6.61 0.86
C TYR A 106 11.77 -6.23 -0.43
N ALA A 107 10.46 -6.11 -0.32
CA ALA A 107 9.62 -5.50 -1.35
C ALA A 107 8.51 -4.69 -0.69
N TYR A 108 8.16 -3.54 -1.29
CA TYR A 108 7.10 -2.69 -0.76
C TYR A 108 6.43 -1.87 -1.86
N ILE A 109 5.29 -1.29 -1.51
CA ILE A 109 4.53 -0.37 -2.36
C ILE A 109 3.96 0.75 -1.49
N CYS A 110 4.14 1.99 -1.92
CA CYS A 110 3.65 3.23 -1.32
C CYS A 110 4.26 3.52 0.07
N ASP A 111 3.41 3.70 1.09
CA ASP A 111 3.75 4.15 2.45
C ASP A 111 3.88 3.03 3.49
N CYS A 112 3.81 1.77 3.06
CA CYS A 112 4.34 0.66 3.83
C CYS A 112 5.85 0.56 3.64
N GLY A 113 6.58 0.11 4.65
CA GLY A 113 8.03 0.08 4.54
C GLY A 113 8.75 -0.89 5.47
N VAL A 114 10.07 -0.79 5.42
CA VAL A 114 11.00 -1.57 6.24
C VAL A 114 12.03 -0.63 6.85
N ILE A 115 12.29 -0.83 8.14
CA ILE A 115 13.41 -0.18 8.84
C ILE A 115 14.32 -1.28 9.38
N VAL A 116 15.63 -1.08 9.26
CA VAL A 116 16.64 -1.92 9.92
C VAL A 116 17.40 -1.06 10.91
N TYR A 117 17.38 -1.49 12.15
CA TYR A 117 18.18 -0.90 13.23
C TYR A 117 19.42 -1.76 13.48
N ASP A 118 20.55 -1.13 13.76
CA ASP A 118 21.74 -1.82 14.26
C ASP A 118 21.55 -2.29 15.72
N ASN A 119 22.53 -3.01 16.24
CA ASN A 119 22.51 -3.52 17.61
C ASN A 119 22.61 -2.42 18.70
N LEU A 120 22.84 -1.15 18.32
CA LEU A 120 22.84 0.02 19.18
C LEU A 120 21.54 0.82 19.09
N GLY A 121 20.61 0.41 18.21
CA GLY A 121 19.34 1.09 17.98
C GLY A 121 19.40 2.24 16.97
N ASN A 122 20.51 2.41 16.23
CA ASN A 122 20.58 3.40 15.16
C ASN A 122 19.95 2.85 13.88
N ILE A 123 19.31 3.72 13.11
CA ILE A 123 18.77 3.35 11.81
C ILE A 123 19.92 3.06 10.84
N LYS A 124 20.04 1.80 10.41
CA LYS A 124 20.98 1.32 9.40
C LYS A 124 20.40 1.48 7.98
N PHE A 125 19.10 1.32 7.86
CA PHE A 125 18.38 1.42 6.60
C PHE A 125 16.90 1.74 6.85
N GLN A 126 16.29 2.50 5.93
CA GLN A 126 14.86 2.75 5.88
C GLN A 126 14.41 2.89 4.43
N THR A 127 13.27 2.28 4.09
CA THR A 127 12.63 2.47 2.79
C THR A 127 12.08 3.88 2.66
N GLU A 128 12.03 4.38 1.42
CA GLU A 128 11.45 5.68 1.12
C GLU A 128 9.92 5.61 1.15
N ASP A 129 9.29 6.61 1.76
CA ASP A 129 7.85 6.82 1.70
C ASP A 129 7.47 7.55 0.39
N ASP A 130 6.70 6.89 -0.46
CA ASP A 130 6.24 7.50 -1.72
C ASP A 130 5.13 8.54 -1.52
N LYS A 131 4.42 8.47 -0.39
CA LYS A 131 3.31 9.39 -0.09
C LYS A 131 3.78 10.85 0.03
N GLU A 132 4.97 11.07 0.56
CA GLU A 132 5.55 12.41 0.66
C GLU A 132 5.88 13.02 -0.70
N ARG A 133 6.07 12.20 -1.74
CA ARG A 133 6.48 12.65 -3.06
C ARG A 133 5.39 13.35 -3.86
N TYR A 134 4.13 13.04 -3.62
CA TYR A 134 3.03 13.56 -4.45
C TYR A 134 2.13 14.58 -3.77
N SER A 135 2.19 14.77 -2.46
CA SER A 135 1.33 15.74 -1.77
C SER A 135 1.59 17.17 -2.24
N ASP A 136 2.83 17.67 -2.18
CA ASP A 136 3.19 18.99 -2.65
C ASP A 136 3.09 19.15 -4.17
N PRO A 137 3.64 18.22 -5.00
CA PRO A 137 3.42 18.26 -6.44
C PRO A 137 1.95 18.22 -6.85
N PHE A 138 1.09 17.47 -6.12
CA PHE A 138 -0.33 17.45 -6.38
C PHE A 138 -0.97 18.82 -6.15
N ILE A 139 -0.75 19.44 -4.98
CA ILE A 139 -1.29 20.76 -4.64
C ILE A 139 -0.82 21.80 -5.66
N ASN A 140 0.46 21.78 -6.04
CA ASN A 140 1.01 22.71 -7.00
C ASN A 140 0.45 22.53 -8.42
N LYS A 141 0.09 21.29 -8.81
CA LYS A 141 -0.46 20.98 -10.14
C LYS A 141 -1.97 21.21 -10.22
N ILE A 142 -2.70 20.84 -9.19
CA ILE A 142 -4.16 20.78 -9.18
C ILE A 142 -4.76 21.93 -8.38
N GLY A 143 -4.04 22.48 -7.40
CA GLY A 143 -4.49 23.62 -6.59
C GLY A 143 -5.41 23.26 -5.43
N ILE A 144 -5.66 21.96 -5.19
CA ILE A 144 -6.46 21.47 -4.05
C ILE A 144 -5.72 20.37 -3.30
N PRO A 145 -5.87 20.27 -1.97
CA PRO A 145 -5.31 19.17 -1.19
C PRO A 145 -5.83 17.80 -1.65
N TRP A 146 -4.95 16.82 -1.74
CA TRP A 146 -5.26 15.48 -2.26
C TRP A 146 -6.27 14.69 -1.39
N ASN A 147 -6.39 15.03 -0.12
CA ASN A 147 -7.30 14.38 0.84
C ASN A 147 -8.74 14.90 0.81
N LEU A 148 -9.01 15.93 0.01
CA LEU A 148 -10.37 16.45 -0.14
C LEU A 148 -11.23 15.53 -1.01
N PRO A 149 -12.55 15.45 -0.74
CA PRO A 149 -13.48 14.63 -1.53
C PRO A 149 -13.41 14.93 -3.03
N GLU A 150 -13.30 16.18 -3.41
CA GLU A 150 -13.23 16.65 -4.81
C GLU A 150 -11.99 16.13 -5.54
N ALA A 151 -10.91 15.86 -4.79
CA ALA A 151 -9.69 15.32 -5.35
C ALA A 151 -9.79 13.81 -5.66
N ARG A 152 -10.74 13.07 -5.12
CA ARG A 152 -10.80 11.60 -5.19
C ARG A 152 -10.80 11.06 -6.62
N VAL A 153 -11.64 11.60 -7.50
CA VAL A 153 -11.70 11.16 -8.90
C VAL A 153 -10.38 11.45 -9.60
N ILE A 154 -9.81 12.65 -9.38
CA ILE A 154 -8.51 13.04 -9.93
C ILE A 154 -7.42 12.11 -9.40
N VAL A 155 -7.44 11.82 -8.09
CA VAL A 155 -6.46 10.92 -7.45
C VAL A 155 -6.53 9.51 -8.05
N ARG A 156 -7.72 8.96 -8.26
CA ARG A 156 -7.87 7.65 -8.92
C ARG A 156 -7.34 7.65 -10.33
N ARG A 157 -7.74 8.63 -11.15
CA ARG A 157 -7.41 8.69 -12.57
C ARG A 157 -5.95 9.03 -12.83
N ASP A 158 -5.45 10.03 -12.13
CA ASP A 158 -4.17 10.64 -12.50
C ASP A 158 -3.02 10.17 -11.61
N TYR A 159 -3.30 9.77 -10.37
CA TYR A 159 -2.23 9.53 -9.38
C TYR A 159 -2.08 8.08 -8.94
N ARG A 160 -3.14 7.26 -8.96
CA ARG A 160 -3.02 5.86 -8.58
C ARG A 160 -2.52 5.03 -9.75
N ASN A 161 -1.44 4.30 -9.53
CA ASN A 161 -0.87 3.34 -10.48
C ASN A 161 -0.62 3.92 -11.91
N ASN A 162 -0.36 5.22 -12.03
CA ASN A 162 -0.18 5.92 -13.30
C ASN A 162 1.24 6.47 -13.44
N LEU A 163 2.11 5.79 -14.20
CA LEU A 163 3.50 6.21 -14.43
C LEU A 163 3.61 7.46 -15.32
N ASP A 164 2.61 7.75 -16.14
CA ASP A 164 2.63 8.87 -17.09
C ASP A 164 2.36 10.21 -16.39
N ASN A 165 1.85 10.18 -15.16
CA ASN A 165 1.62 11.38 -14.37
C ASN A 165 2.94 11.91 -13.81
N THR A 166 3.46 12.95 -14.45
CA THR A 166 4.74 13.55 -14.07
C THR A 166 4.61 15.03 -13.73
N TYR A 167 5.47 15.50 -12.84
CA TYR A 167 5.67 16.90 -12.51
C TYR A 167 7.18 17.18 -12.40
N ASN A 168 7.66 18.18 -13.13
CA ASN A 168 9.09 18.48 -13.23
C ASN A 168 9.96 17.27 -13.61
N GLY A 169 9.47 16.42 -14.53
CA GLY A 169 10.18 15.23 -15.02
C GLY A 169 10.23 14.05 -14.05
N ARG A 170 9.50 14.09 -12.94
CA ARG A 170 9.40 13.00 -11.96
C ARG A 170 7.97 12.45 -11.90
N CYS A 171 7.84 11.13 -11.83
CA CYS A 171 6.56 10.52 -11.55
C CYS A 171 6.09 10.96 -10.15
N ILE A 172 4.86 11.49 -10.07
CA ILE A 172 4.22 11.94 -8.83
C ILE A 172 3.05 11.05 -8.42
N SER A 173 2.89 9.91 -9.08
CA SER A 173 1.90 8.91 -8.75
C SER A 173 2.38 7.95 -7.66
N TYR A 174 1.43 7.36 -6.98
CA TYR A 174 1.66 6.33 -5.98
C TYR A 174 1.15 4.96 -6.45
N GLY A 175 1.75 3.91 -5.91
CA GLY A 175 1.32 2.54 -6.15
C GLY A 175 0.29 2.06 -5.15
N ALA A 176 -0.58 1.14 -5.59
CA ALA A 176 -1.52 0.45 -4.72
C ALA A 176 -1.87 -0.93 -5.30
N ILE A 177 -1.97 -1.93 -4.44
CA ILE A 177 -2.41 -3.29 -4.78
C ILE A 177 -3.93 -3.28 -4.87
N THR A 178 -4.46 -3.07 -6.07
CA THR A 178 -5.89 -2.95 -6.37
C THR A 178 -6.38 -4.00 -7.35
N GLY A 179 -5.44 -4.72 -7.97
CA GLY A 179 -5.72 -5.61 -9.11
C GLY A 179 -5.42 -4.96 -10.46
N GLU A 180 -5.12 -3.66 -10.51
CA GLU A 180 -4.68 -2.99 -11.74
C GLU A 180 -3.33 -3.56 -12.19
N ILE A 181 -3.18 -3.82 -13.49
CA ILE A 181 -1.92 -4.37 -14.03
C ILE A 181 -0.74 -3.41 -13.82
N THR A 182 -1.00 -2.11 -13.86
CA THR A 182 0.01 -1.06 -13.70
C THR A 182 0.58 -0.97 -12.28
N ALA A 183 -0.13 -1.50 -11.27
CA ALA A 183 0.34 -1.56 -9.88
C ALA A 183 1.72 -2.22 -9.74
N ILE A 184 2.03 -3.20 -10.58
CA ILE A 184 3.30 -3.94 -10.56
C ILE A 184 4.53 -3.05 -10.81
N ASN A 185 4.33 -1.92 -11.48
CA ASN A 185 5.41 -0.97 -11.79
C ASN A 185 5.84 -0.14 -10.58
N PHE A 186 5.00 -0.10 -9.54
CA PHE A 186 5.27 0.63 -8.31
C PHE A 186 5.85 -0.23 -7.20
N ILE A 187 6.00 -1.54 -7.42
CA ILE A 187 6.64 -2.44 -6.45
C ILE A 187 8.14 -2.17 -6.47
N LYS A 188 8.65 -1.70 -5.34
CA LYS A 188 10.08 -1.49 -5.08
C LYS A 188 10.67 -2.69 -4.37
N THR A 189 11.91 -3.01 -4.67
CA THR A 189 12.63 -4.14 -4.08
C THR A 189 14.08 -3.78 -3.80
N GLY A 190 14.68 -4.48 -2.87
CA GLY A 190 16.11 -4.39 -2.61
C GLY A 190 16.59 -5.46 -1.64
N GLN A 191 17.87 -5.37 -1.29
CA GLN A 191 18.55 -6.29 -0.38
C GLN A 191 19.41 -5.50 0.60
N ILE A 192 19.49 -5.99 1.83
CA ILE A 192 20.32 -5.44 2.91
C ILE A 192 21.08 -6.60 3.55
N GLU A 193 22.36 -6.44 3.73
CA GLU A 193 23.15 -7.35 4.58
C GLU A 193 22.88 -7.04 6.05
N LEU A 194 22.49 -8.07 6.81
CA LEU A 194 22.25 -7.98 8.24
C LEU A 194 23.51 -8.38 9.01
N SER A 195 23.67 -7.76 10.16
CA SER A 195 24.67 -8.11 11.15
C SER A 195 24.00 -8.75 12.36
N ASN A 196 24.75 -9.51 13.14
CA ASN A 196 24.22 -10.10 14.37
C ASN A 196 23.75 -9.00 15.35
N GLY A 197 22.50 -9.09 15.78
CA GLY A 197 21.86 -8.11 16.66
C GLY A 197 21.08 -7.02 15.92
N ASP A 198 21.09 -6.98 14.59
CA ASP A 198 20.22 -6.08 13.83
C ASP A 198 18.73 -6.43 14.06
N THR A 199 17.89 -5.41 14.11
CA THR A 199 16.43 -5.56 14.25
C THR A 199 15.73 -5.07 13.00
N VAL A 200 14.85 -5.89 12.44
CA VAL A 200 14.06 -5.57 11.25
C VAL A 200 12.62 -5.26 11.67
N LEU A 201 12.15 -4.08 11.28
CA LEU A 201 10.77 -3.65 11.45
C LEU A 201 10.09 -3.54 10.09
N VAL A 202 8.97 -4.24 9.93
CA VAL A 202 8.07 -4.13 8.77
C VAL A 202 6.82 -3.39 9.22
N TYR A 203 6.47 -2.29 8.54
CA TYR A 203 5.45 -1.37 9.05
C TYR A 203 4.47 -0.85 7.97
N SER A 204 3.33 -0.33 8.42
CA SER A 204 2.43 0.55 7.67
C SER A 204 2.44 1.97 8.26
N ASP A 205 1.87 2.95 7.54
CA ASP A 205 1.87 4.36 7.95
C ASP A 205 1.19 4.60 9.33
N GLY A 206 0.32 3.70 9.74
CA GLY A 206 -0.25 3.72 11.09
C GLY A 206 0.80 3.65 12.21
N PHE A 207 1.96 3.03 11.94
CA PHE A 207 3.06 2.94 12.88
C PHE A 207 3.95 4.20 12.83
N THR A 208 4.15 4.82 11.68
CA THR A 208 5.07 5.97 11.54
C THR A 208 4.65 7.17 12.38
N LYS A 209 3.37 7.28 12.69
CA LYS A 209 2.85 8.33 13.59
C LYS A 209 3.40 8.25 15.02
N PHE A 210 3.89 7.08 15.43
CA PHE A 210 4.49 6.86 16.75
C PHE A 210 6.03 6.99 16.76
N LEU A 211 6.65 7.13 15.58
CA LEU A 211 8.12 7.29 15.48
C LEU A 211 8.58 8.75 15.60
N HIS A 212 7.65 9.71 15.53
CA HIS A 212 7.93 11.15 15.53
C HIS A 212 7.47 11.87 16.80
N ASP A 213 6.93 11.15 17.78
CA ASP A 213 6.60 11.60 19.13
C ASP A 213 7.69 11.12 20.14
#